data_9448d00f79d685034b8395b244deed0e
#
_entry.id   9448d00f79d685034b8395b244deed0e
#
_cell.length_a   1.000
_cell.length_b   1.000
_cell.length_c   1.000
_cell.angle_alpha   90.00
_cell.angle_beta   90.00
_cell.angle_gamma   90.00
#
_symmetry.space_group_name_H-M   'P 1'
#
loop_
_entity.id
_entity.type
_entity.pdbx_description
1 polymer ?
#
loop_
_entity_poly.entity_id
_entity_poly.type
_entity_poly.pdbx_seq_one_letter_code
_entity_poly.pdbx_strand_id
1 'polypeptide(L)'
;MIRYSQFNDFKPLKDEVPYFPITEARNIAGRARSLLRINKRTEDDVQAIATDASQIMEAYFDHEKEEKLEEIQREKRWDLLNGDEDGNFLSFKSEAFDEFDIRTSDNTPTIDALIEGIDYCFDPTSVEVKDVEPYEYFAVLTLWFIADYLQGLETKFEFKQLKRVKRTDKKYTAEEVLQFGQKIFEAFEAVAHAEQLRAIKRVEEKYESKIQKILDDKSKISKSASEKMSEEVRREIEEESKNDRREHAKKMAALSKKSRNESMDAVLAKWDVEPPLQALSAAKSGAKLSTWLGTQNLEFFEPRTVAEWVSAHKKKIKAVS
;
A
#
# COMPACT_ATOMS: atom_id res chain seq x y z
N MET A 1 -9.81 -10.41 -5.26
CA MET A 1 -9.36 -10.30 -6.65
C MET A 1 -9.41 -8.85 -7.08
N ILE A 2 -8.26 -8.20 -7.17
CA ILE A 2 -8.12 -6.82 -7.61
C ILE A 2 -8.38 -6.81 -9.11
N ARG A 3 -9.44 -6.15 -9.57
CA ARG A 3 -9.81 -6.14 -10.99
C ARG A 3 -9.28 -4.87 -11.63
N TYR A 4 -8.23 -4.97 -12.43
CA TYR A 4 -7.72 -3.86 -13.26
C TYR A 4 -8.54 -3.61 -14.53
N SER A 5 -9.80 -4.07 -14.56
CA SER A 5 -10.75 -3.80 -15.63
C SER A 5 -11.18 -2.33 -15.73
N GLN A 6 -10.81 -1.51 -14.75
CA GLN A 6 -11.14 -0.08 -14.70
C GLN A 6 -10.52 0.73 -15.83
N PHE A 7 -9.45 0.22 -16.47
CA PHE A 7 -8.90 0.89 -17.65
C PHE A 7 -9.74 0.73 -18.91
N ASN A 8 -10.76 -0.13 -18.95
CA ASN A 8 -11.56 -0.38 -20.16
C ASN A 8 -12.15 0.91 -20.77
N ASP A 9 -12.63 1.82 -19.93
CA ASP A 9 -13.26 3.08 -20.34
C ASP A 9 -12.32 4.30 -20.14
N PHE A 10 -11.09 4.09 -19.68
CA PHE A 10 -10.12 5.13 -19.40
C PHE A 10 -8.77 4.79 -20.04
N LYS A 11 -8.26 5.71 -20.87
CA LYS A 11 -6.91 5.59 -21.45
C LYS A 11 -5.91 6.26 -20.51
N PRO A 12 -5.15 5.48 -19.72
CA PRO A 12 -4.34 6.00 -18.63
C PRO A 12 -3.37 7.12 -19.02
N LEU A 13 -2.78 7.03 -20.21
CA LEU A 13 -1.78 8.00 -20.67
C LEU A 13 -2.38 9.22 -21.39
N LYS A 14 -3.62 9.10 -21.92
CA LYS A 14 -4.19 10.11 -22.85
C LYS A 14 -5.37 10.84 -22.28
N ASP A 15 -6.28 10.15 -21.58
CA ASP A 15 -7.56 10.76 -21.19
C ASP A 15 -7.38 11.86 -20.15
N GLU A 16 -8.19 12.86 -20.24
CA GLU A 16 -8.12 14.02 -19.36
C GLU A 16 -8.74 13.70 -17.99
N VAL A 17 -8.05 14.09 -16.93
CA VAL A 17 -8.57 14.01 -15.56
C VAL A 17 -9.18 15.36 -15.18
N PRO A 18 -10.47 15.41 -14.78
CA PRO A 18 -11.14 16.65 -14.44
C PRO A 18 -10.58 17.28 -13.16
N TYR A 19 -10.71 18.62 -13.07
CA TYR A 19 -10.31 19.36 -11.86
C TYR A 19 -11.31 19.26 -10.71
N PHE A 20 -12.56 18.94 -11.00
CA PHE A 20 -13.62 18.89 -10.00
C PHE A 20 -14.07 17.43 -9.81
N PRO A 21 -14.41 16.98 -8.58
CA PRO A 21 -14.44 17.73 -7.32
C PRO A 21 -13.09 17.90 -6.63
N ILE A 22 -12.04 17.18 -7.05
CA ILE A 22 -10.71 17.19 -6.40
C ILE A 22 -9.65 17.63 -7.43
N THR A 23 -9.07 18.79 -7.20
CA THR A 23 -8.12 19.42 -8.15
C THR A 23 -6.81 18.66 -8.28
N GLU A 24 -6.35 18.03 -7.21
CA GLU A 24 -5.09 17.30 -7.12
C GLU A 24 -5.05 16.06 -8.01
N ALA A 25 -6.19 15.45 -8.31
CA ALA A 25 -6.29 14.24 -9.13
C ALA A 25 -5.56 14.37 -10.47
N ARG A 26 -5.72 15.51 -11.15
CA ARG A 26 -5.05 15.80 -12.43
C ARG A 26 -3.53 15.90 -12.27
N ASN A 27 -3.07 16.54 -11.22
CA ASN A 27 -1.64 16.67 -10.94
C ASN A 27 -0.99 15.32 -10.65
N ILE A 28 -1.63 14.52 -9.80
CA ILE A 28 -1.18 13.16 -9.45
C ILE A 28 -1.09 12.28 -10.70
N ALA A 29 -2.13 12.27 -11.54
CA ALA A 29 -2.11 11.54 -12.81
C ALA A 29 -0.99 12.04 -13.74
N GLY A 30 -0.74 13.36 -13.79
CA GLY A 30 0.35 13.96 -14.56
C GLY A 30 1.73 13.48 -14.11
N ARG A 31 1.95 13.36 -12.80
CA ARG A 31 3.20 12.85 -12.22
C ARG A 31 3.43 11.38 -12.61
N ALA A 32 2.42 10.52 -12.42
CA ALA A 32 2.48 9.12 -12.80
C ALA A 32 2.77 8.93 -14.29
N ARG A 33 2.06 9.65 -15.16
CA ARG A 33 2.31 9.67 -16.61
C ARG A 33 3.73 10.10 -16.97
N SER A 34 4.27 11.07 -16.24
CA SER A 34 5.64 11.53 -16.46
C SER A 34 6.67 10.43 -16.17
N LEU A 35 6.44 9.61 -15.15
CA LEU A 35 7.29 8.46 -14.83
C LEU A 35 7.25 7.39 -15.94
N LEU A 36 6.06 7.05 -16.44
CA LEU A 36 5.89 6.05 -17.50
C LEU A 36 6.44 6.52 -18.86
N ARG A 37 6.43 7.84 -19.13
CA ARG A 37 7.03 8.43 -20.33
C ARG A 37 8.54 8.30 -20.39
N ILE A 38 9.22 8.16 -19.26
CA ILE A 38 10.68 7.98 -19.22
C ILE A 38 11.07 6.76 -20.05
N ASN A 39 10.33 5.64 -19.90
CA ASN A 39 10.55 4.39 -20.64
C ASN A 39 9.65 4.27 -21.88
N LYS A 40 9.00 5.36 -22.30
CA LYS A 40 8.16 5.45 -23.51
C LYS A 40 7.03 4.40 -23.53
N ARG A 41 6.45 4.10 -22.37
CA ARG A 41 5.38 3.11 -22.26
C ARG A 41 4.15 3.51 -23.08
N THR A 42 3.55 2.53 -23.72
CA THR A 42 2.29 2.64 -24.46
C THR A 42 1.09 2.35 -23.57
N GLU A 43 -0.14 2.56 -24.07
CA GLU A 43 -1.35 2.17 -23.34
C GLU A 43 -1.41 0.64 -23.11
N ASP A 44 -0.96 -0.16 -24.07
CA ASP A 44 -0.92 -1.61 -23.96
C ASP A 44 0.10 -2.05 -22.90
N ASP A 45 1.29 -1.41 -22.84
CA ASP A 45 2.26 -1.66 -21.78
C ASP A 45 1.68 -1.32 -20.39
N VAL A 46 0.97 -0.21 -20.27
CA VAL A 46 0.35 0.19 -18.99
C VAL A 46 -0.70 -0.83 -18.55
N GLN A 47 -1.49 -1.37 -19.50
CA GLN A 47 -2.46 -2.40 -19.19
C GLN A 47 -1.79 -3.70 -18.77
N ALA A 48 -0.72 -4.12 -19.46
CA ALA A 48 0.04 -5.32 -19.11
C ALA A 48 0.72 -5.16 -17.73
N ILE A 49 1.38 -4.02 -17.46
CA ILE A 49 1.97 -3.73 -16.13
C ILE A 49 0.90 -3.74 -15.03
N ALA A 50 -0.33 -3.28 -15.31
CA ALA A 50 -1.41 -3.37 -14.35
C ALA A 50 -1.81 -4.82 -14.05
N THR A 51 -1.81 -5.67 -15.08
CA THR A 51 -2.07 -7.11 -14.93
C THR A 51 -0.97 -7.78 -14.10
N ASP A 52 0.30 -7.49 -14.43
CA ASP A 52 1.45 -8.00 -13.67
C ASP A 52 1.39 -7.55 -12.21
N ALA A 53 1.09 -6.28 -11.94
CA ALA A 53 0.92 -5.77 -10.56
C ALA A 53 -0.17 -6.52 -9.79
N SER A 54 -1.29 -6.87 -10.47
CA SER A 54 -2.34 -7.69 -9.85
C SER A 54 -1.83 -9.07 -9.47
N GLN A 55 -1.12 -9.72 -10.39
CA GLN A 55 -0.55 -11.06 -10.15
C GLN A 55 0.48 -11.06 -9.02
N ILE A 56 1.33 -10.03 -8.95
CA ILE A 56 2.31 -9.85 -7.87
C ILE A 56 1.60 -9.76 -6.52
N MET A 57 0.55 -8.95 -6.41
CA MET A 57 -0.20 -8.81 -5.16
C MET A 57 -0.98 -10.08 -4.81
N GLU A 58 -1.55 -10.79 -5.80
CA GLU A 58 -2.21 -12.08 -5.57
C GLU A 58 -1.20 -13.11 -5.06
N ALA A 59 -0.02 -13.20 -5.67
CA ALA A 59 1.06 -14.09 -5.22
C ALA A 59 1.51 -13.77 -3.78
N TYR A 60 1.60 -12.48 -3.42
CA TYR A 60 1.88 -12.06 -2.05
C TYR A 60 0.83 -12.57 -1.06
N PHE A 61 -0.47 -12.38 -1.35
CA PHE A 61 -1.51 -12.86 -0.45
C PHE A 61 -1.58 -14.39 -0.36
N ASP A 62 -1.26 -15.09 -1.43
CA ASP A 62 -1.19 -16.54 -1.40
C ASP A 62 0.00 -17.03 -0.59
N HIS A 63 1.16 -16.38 -0.71
CA HIS A 63 2.34 -16.66 0.12
C HIS A 63 2.07 -16.40 1.61
N GLU A 64 1.48 -15.24 1.96
CA GLU A 64 1.07 -14.94 3.34
C GLU A 64 0.14 -15.99 3.93
N LYS A 65 -0.84 -16.46 3.13
CA LYS A 65 -1.74 -17.55 3.57
C LYS A 65 -1.00 -18.85 3.81
N GLU A 66 -0.07 -19.22 2.93
CA GLU A 66 0.73 -20.43 3.08
C GLU A 66 1.60 -20.35 4.33
N GLU A 67 2.29 -19.22 4.55
CA GLU A 67 3.13 -19.01 5.74
C GLU A 67 2.29 -19.09 7.03
N LYS A 68 1.14 -18.45 7.07
CA LYS A 68 0.24 -18.50 8.23
C LYS A 68 -0.37 -19.86 8.45
N LEU A 69 -0.65 -20.61 7.40
CA LEU A 69 -1.08 -22.00 7.50
C LEU A 69 0.00 -22.88 8.17
N GLU A 70 1.25 -22.71 7.74
CA GLU A 70 2.38 -23.43 8.36
C GLU A 70 2.57 -23.05 9.83
N GLU A 71 2.38 -21.77 10.17
CA GLU A 71 2.46 -21.29 11.56
C GLU A 71 1.36 -21.92 12.43
N ILE A 72 0.10 -21.89 11.97
CA ILE A 72 -1.04 -22.53 12.66
C ILE A 72 -0.82 -24.03 12.83
N GLN A 73 -0.29 -24.71 11.80
CA GLN A 73 0.04 -26.14 11.88
C GLN A 73 1.15 -26.42 12.87
N ARG A 74 2.21 -25.62 12.90
CA ARG A 74 3.33 -25.71 13.83
C ARG A 74 2.87 -25.56 15.27
N GLU A 75 1.93 -24.64 15.52
CA GLU A 75 1.33 -24.40 16.82
C GLU A 75 0.21 -25.41 17.18
N LYS A 76 -0.14 -26.29 16.23
CA LYS A 76 -1.22 -27.30 16.36
C LYS A 76 -2.59 -26.67 16.63
N ARG A 77 -2.84 -25.49 16.09
CA ARG A 77 -4.09 -24.75 16.24
C ARG A 77 -5.10 -25.13 15.14
N TRP A 78 -5.34 -26.43 15.00
CA TRP A 78 -6.30 -26.99 14.03
C TRP A 78 -7.74 -26.50 14.25
N ASP A 79 -8.04 -26.05 15.45
CA ASP A 79 -9.32 -25.42 15.80
C ASP A 79 -9.62 -24.14 14.99
N LEU A 80 -8.60 -23.51 14.41
CA LEU A 80 -8.71 -22.28 13.59
C LEU A 80 -8.87 -22.53 12.10
N LEU A 81 -8.88 -23.78 11.66
CA LEU A 81 -9.01 -24.17 10.27
C LEU A 81 -10.37 -24.84 10.00
N ASN A 82 -10.89 -24.60 8.80
CA ASN A 82 -12.00 -25.38 8.27
C ASN A 82 -11.40 -26.49 7.39
N GLY A 83 -11.67 -27.76 7.75
CA GLY A 83 -11.29 -28.93 6.97
C GLY A 83 -12.51 -29.59 6.33
N ASP A 84 -12.27 -30.46 5.35
CA ASP A 84 -13.23 -31.42 4.86
C ASP A 84 -13.25 -32.70 5.76
N GLU A 85 -14.14 -33.64 5.42
CA GLU A 85 -14.26 -34.92 6.14
C GLU A 85 -12.97 -35.77 6.02
N ASP A 86 -12.15 -35.53 5.01
CA ASP A 86 -10.88 -36.21 4.77
C ASP A 86 -9.68 -35.53 5.47
N GLY A 87 -9.94 -34.39 6.18
CA GLY A 87 -8.93 -33.65 6.93
C GLY A 87 -8.08 -32.70 6.09
N ASN A 88 -8.49 -32.43 4.83
CA ASN A 88 -7.81 -31.43 4.02
C ASN A 88 -8.21 -30.02 4.45
N PHE A 89 -7.26 -29.10 4.43
CA PHE A 89 -7.51 -27.70 4.72
C PHE A 89 -8.29 -27.04 3.57
N LEU A 90 -9.39 -26.34 3.92
CA LEU A 90 -10.25 -25.61 2.96
C LEU A 90 -10.17 -24.10 3.11
N SER A 91 -10.18 -23.59 4.34
CA SER A 91 -10.12 -22.14 4.62
C SER A 91 -9.77 -21.85 6.07
N PHE A 92 -9.40 -20.61 6.35
CA PHE A 92 -9.27 -20.11 7.72
C PHE A 92 -10.65 -19.80 8.32
N LYS A 93 -10.83 -20.03 9.62
CA LYS A 93 -11.94 -19.49 10.37
C LYS A 93 -11.73 -18.01 10.68
N SER A 94 -12.81 -17.29 11.01
CA SER A 94 -12.75 -15.86 11.32
C SER A 94 -11.79 -15.53 12.46
N GLU A 95 -11.71 -16.40 13.45
CA GLU A 95 -10.84 -16.23 14.62
C GLU A 95 -9.34 -16.27 14.25
N ALA A 96 -8.97 -17.03 13.22
CA ALA A 96 -7.61 -17.13 12.74
C ALA A 96 -7.06 -15.79 12.21
N PHE A 97 -7.92 -15.01 11.55
CA PHE A 97 -7.54 -13.68 11.03
C PHE A 97 -7.17 -12.69 12.12
N ASP A 98 -7.84 -12.77 13.28
CA ASP A 98 -7.57 -11.89 14.40
C ASP A 98 -6.37 -12.37 15.25
N GLU A 99 -6.12 -13.69 15.32
CA GLU A 99 -5.07 -14.29 16.16
C GLU A 99 -3.70 -14.29 15.47
N PHE A 100 -3.67 -14.58 14.17
CA PHE A 100 -2.44 -14.72 13.39
C PHE A 100 -2.17 -13.54 12.45
N ASP A 101 -2.98 -12.48 12.52
CA ASP A 101 -2.86 -11.27 11.66
C ASP A 101 -2.74 -11.62 10.15
N ILE A 102 -3.64 -12.51 9.70
CA ILE A 102 -3.62 -12.99 8.32
C ILE A 102 -3.95 -11.83 7.37
N ARG A 103 -3.01 -11.50 6.50
CA ARG A 103 -3.15 -10.42 5.53
C ARG A 103 -4.01 -10.85 4.35
N THR A 104 -4.90 -9.97 3.95
CA THR A 104 -5.83 -10.16 2.82
C THR A 104 -6.01 -8.84 2.08
N SER A 105 -6.60 -8.90 0.89
CA SER A 105 -6.98 -7.70 0.12
C SER A 105 -7.94 -6.75 0.86
N ASP A 106 -8.63 -7.22 1.91
CA ASP A 106 -9.62 -6.43 2.64
C ASP A 106 -9.01 -5.68 3.83
N ASN A 107 -7.89 -6.17 4.37
CA ASN A 107 -7.25 -5.62 5.57
C ASN A 107 -5.86 -5.03 5.32
N THR A 108 -5.30 -5.20 4.12
CA THR A 108 -3.96 -4.71 3.74
C THR A 108 -4.09 -3.61 2.69
N PRO A 109 -3.46 -2.44 2.88
CA PRO A 109 -3.41 -1.41 1.84
C PRO A 109 -2.79 -1.95 0.54
N THR A 110 -3.39 -1.62 -0.60
CA THR A 110 -2.93 -2.11 -1.92
C THR A 110 -1.47 -1.77 -2.20
N ILE A 111 -1.01 -0.61 -1.72
CA ILE A 111 0.38 -0.16 -1.88
C ILE A 111 1.32 -1.06 -1.09
N ASP A 112 0.98 -1.39 0.15
CA ASP A 112 1.79 -2.26 1.01
C ASP A 112 1.88 -3.67 0.42
N ALA A 113 0.75 -4.20 -0.07
CA ALA A 113 0.73 -5.51 -0.74
C ALA A 113 1.59 -5.54 -2.00
N LEU A 114 1.64 -4.43 -2.76
CA LEU A 114 2.50 -4.34 -3.93
C LEU A 114 3.98 -4.18 -3.56
N ILE A 115 4.32 -3.45 -2.50
CA ILE A 115 5.69 -3.32 -1.98
C ILE A 115 6.22 -4.71 -1.59
N GLU A 116 5.49 -5.39 -0.71
CA GLU A 116 5.86 -6.71 -0.21
C GLU A 116 5.90 -7.74 -1.35
N GLY A 117 4.92 -7.68 -2.27
CA GLY A 117 4.87 -8.56 -3.43
C GLY A 117 6.07 -8.40 -4.35
N ILE A 118 6.52 -7.17 -4.61
CA ILE A 118 7.74 -6.92 -5.40
C ILE A 118 8.98 -7.43 -4.67
N ASP A 119 9.05 -7.24 -3.37
CA ASP A 119 10.24 -7.63 -2.59
C ASP A 119 10.38 -9.14 -2.40
N TYR A 120 9.26 -9.88 -2.28
CA TYR A 120 9.27 -11.31 -1.93
C TYR A 120 8.80 -12.25 -3.05
N CYS A 121 7.88 -11.82 -3.91
CA CYS A 121 7.20 -12.69 -4.87
C CYS A 121 7.52 -12.37 -6.35
N PHE A 122 8.26 -11.29 -6.61
CA PHE A 122 8.49 -10.84 -7.97
C PHE A 122 9.44 -11.76 -8.73
N ASP A 123 8.93 -12.41 -9.78
CA ASP A 123 9.73 -13.14 -10.77
C ASP A 123 9.79 -12.34 -12.09
N PRO A 124 10.94 -11.75 -12.43
CA PRO A 124 11.07 -10.95 -13.64
C PRO A 124 10.90 -11.77 -14.92
N THR A 125 10.86 -13.10 -14.85
CA THR A 125 10.65 -13.96 -16.02
C THR A 125 9.18 -14.22 -16.34
N SER A 126 8.29 -13.98 -15.37
CA SER A 126 6.86 -14.22 -15.46
C SER A 126 6.04 -13.03 -15.98
N VAL A 127 6.65 -11.86 -16.14
CA VAL A 127 5.96 -10.63 -16.52
C VAL A 127 5.79 -10.50 -18.04
N GLU A 128 4.65 -9.92 -18.46
CA GLU A 128 4.35 -9.71 -19.87
C GLU A 128 5.24 -8.64 -20.51
N VAL A 129 5.51 -7.57 -19.78
CA VAL A 129 6.35 -6.46 -20.25
C VAL A 129 7.77 -6.63 -19.73
N LYS A 130 8.74 -6.72 -20.62
CA LYS A 130 10.15 -6.79 -20.23
C LYS A 130 10.67 -5.45 -19.75
N ASP A 131 11.67 -5.49 -18.86
CA ASP A 131 12.39 -4.32 -18.34
C ASP A 131 11.47 -3.31 -17.63
N VAL A 132 10.45 -3.81 -16.93
CA VAL A 132 9.61 -2.97 -16.08
C VAL A 132 10.36 -2.67 -14.79
N GLU A 133 10.44 -1.39 -14.47
CA GLU A 133 11.08 -0.93 -13.26
C GLU A 133 10.10 -0.90 -12.09
N PRO A 134 10.51 -1.17 -10.85
CA PRO A 134 9.62 -1.17 -9.70
C PRO A 134 8.76 0.09 -9.58
N TYR A 135 9.32 1.28 -9.88
CA TYR A 135 8.56 2.53 -9.83
C TYR A 135 7.43 2.61 -10.86
N GLU A 136 7.50 1.86 -11.96
CA GLU A 136 6.46 1.85 -13.00
C GLU A 136 5.19 1.14 -12.52
N TYR A 137 5.31 0.08 -11.71
CA TYR A 137 4.16 -0.58 -11.09
C TYR A 137 3.36 0.39 -10.22
N PHE A 138 4.03 1.20 -9.39
CA PHE A 138 3.37 2.20 -8.56
C PHE A 138 2.81 3.39 -9.37
N ALA A 139 3.47 3.77 -10.46
CA ALA A 139 2.94 4.76 -11.39
C ALA A 139 1.65 4.26 -12.08
N VAL A 140 1.61 2.98 -12.46
CA VAL A 140 0.41 2.34 -13.02
C VAL A 140 -0.69 2.19 -11.97
N LEU A 141 -0.35 1.76 -10.74
CA LEU A 141 -1.28 1.69 -9.62
C LEU A 141 -1.91 3.06 -9.31
N THR A 142 -1.12 4.14 -9.40
CA THR A 142 -1.64 5.52 -9.30
C THR A 142 -2.72 5.78 -10.34
N LEU A 143 -2.48 5.44 -11.61
CA LEU A 143 -3.44 5.64 -12.68
C LEU A 143 -4.67 4.75 -12.53
N TRP A 144 -4.52 3.58 -11.92
CA TRP A 144 -5.65 2.73 -11.59
C TRP A 144 -6.55 3.36 -10.52
N PHE A 145 -5.99 3.90 -9.43
CA PHE A 145 -6.77 4.63 -8.43
C PHE A 145 -7.47 5.87 -9.02
N ILE A 146 -6.81 6.55 -9.96
CA ILE A 146 -7.43 7.65 -10.71
C ILE A 146 -8.59 7.14 -11.56
N ALA A 147 -8.45 6.00 -12.24
CA ALA A 147 -9.53 5.41 -13.04
C ALA A 147 -10.73 5.02 -12.16
N ASP A 148 -10.49 4.43 -11.00
CA ASP A 148 -11.53 4.09 -10.02
C ASP A 148 -12.25 5.34 -9.49
N TYR A 149 -11.48 6.40 -9.20
CA TYR A 149 -12.03 7.71 -8.87
C TYR A 149 -12.92 8.26 -9.99
N LEU A 150 -12.47 8.23 -11.25
CA LEU A 150 -13.23 8.71 -12.40
C LEU A 150 -14.50 7.90 -12.61
N GLN A 151 -14.43 6.58 -12.48
CA GLN A 151 -15.59 5.71 -12.53
C GLN A 151 -16.62 6.08 -11.45
N GLY A 152 -16.16 6.40 -10.23
CA GLY A 152 -17.00 6.91 -9.15
C GLY A 152 -17.68 8.24 -9.48
N LEU A 153 -17.01 9.12 -10.23
CA LEU A 153 -17.62 10.37 -10.71
C LEU A 153 -18.71 10.14 -11.74
N GLU A 154 -18.54 9.15 -12.62
CA GLU A 154 -19.48 8.87 -13.72
C GLU A 154 -20.64 7.97 -13.32
N THR A 155 -20.44 7.17 -12.28
CA THR A 155 -21.44 6.20 -11.83
C THR A 155 -21.82 6.42 -10.37
N LYS A 156 -23.02 5.97 -10.01
CA LYS A 156 -23.45 5.85 -8.60
C LYS A 156 -23.96 4.44 -8.33
N PHE A 157 -23.79 3.96 -7.10
CA PHE A 157 -24.34 2.69 -6.69
C PHE A 157 -25.82 2.84 -6.34
N GLU A 158 -26.66 2.07 -6.99
CA GLU A 158 -28.09 2.06 -6.73
C GLU A 158 -28.46 0.84 -5.89
N PHE A 159 -28.65 1.04 -4.58
CA PHE A 159 -28.93 -0.02 -3.61
C PHE A 159 -30.16 -0.87 -3.95
N LYS A 160 -31.19 -0.26 -4.56
CA LYS A 160 -32.40 -1.00 -4.95
C LYS A 160 -32.16 -2.06 -6.00
N GLN A 161 -31.20 -1.85 -6.88
CA GLN A 161 -30.87 -2.75 -7.99
C GLN A 161 -29.54 -3.48 -7.78
N LEU A 162 -28.83 -3.18 -6.69
CA LEU A 162 -27.50 -3.70 -6.37
C LEU A 162 -26.50 -3.58 -7.54
N LYS A 163 -26.58 -2.47 -8.29
CA LYS A 163 -25.73 -2.23 -9.45
C LYS A 163 -25.27 -0.78 -9.53
N ARG A 164 -24.14 -0.55 -10.22
CA ARG A 164 -23.71 0.78 -10.60
C ARG A 164 -24.51 1.26 -11.80
N VAL A 165 -25.00 2.50 -11.75
CA VAL A 165 -25.73 3.16 -12.83
C VAL A 165 -25.03 4.44 -13.22
N LYS A 166 -25.12 4.82 -14.50
CA LYS A 166 -24.53 6.05 -14.99
C LYS A 166 -25.18 7.26 -14.29
N ARG A 167 -24.33 8.18 -13.83
CA ARG A 167 -24.80 9.40 -13.16
C ARG A 167 -25.36 10.39 -14.19
N THR A 168 -26.53 10.91 -13.90
CA THR A 168 -27.20 11.90 -14.76
C THR A 168 -26.96 13.34 -14.28
N ASP A 169 -26.48 13.51 -13.06
CA ASP A 169 -26.17 14.80 -12.45
C ASP A 169 -24.74 14.82 -11.89
N LYS A 170 -24.18 16.00 -11.69
CA LYS A 170 -22.85 16.20 -11.08
C LYS A 170 -22.97 16.56 -9.58
N LYS A 171 -24.00 16.06 -8.92
CA LYS A 171 -24.18 16.26 -7.48
C LYS A 171 -23.62 15.05 -6.73
N TYR A 172 -22.74 15.31 -5.77
CA TYR A 172 -22.11 14.30 -4.94
C TYR A 172 -22.53 14.49 -3.49
N THR A 173 -22.80 13.41 -2.80
CA THR A 173 -23.01 13.41 -1.34
C THR A 173 -21.68 13.66 -0.61
N ALA A 174 -21.74 14.05 0.65
CA ALA A 174 -20.53 14.21 1.47
C ALA A 174 -19.75 12.89 1.61
N GLU A 175 -20.47 11.76 1.70
CA GLU A 175 -19.86 10.44 1.76
C GLU A 175 -19.14 10.07 0.46
N GLU A 176 -19.74 10.32 -0.70
CA GLU A 176 -19.09 10.10 -2.00
C GLU A 176 -17.84 10.97 -2.15
N VAL A 177 -17.89 12.24 -1.74
CA VAL A 177 -16.71 13.12 -1.79
C VAL A 177 -15.60 12.60 -0.87
N LEU A 178 -15.96 12.06 0.30
CA LEU A 178 -14.98 11.44 1.21
C LEU A 178 -14.34 10.20 0.57
N GLN A 179 -15.13 9.32 -0.06
CA GLN A 179 -14.62 8.16 -0.78
C GLN A 179 -13.71 8.57 -1.94
N PHE A 180 -14.08 9.62 -2.68
CA PHE A 180 -13.22 10.17 -3.73
C PHE A 180 -11.90 10.70 -3.16
N GLY A 181 -11.97 11.40 -2.01
CA GLY A 181 -10.79 11.88 -1.28
C GLY A 181 -9.85 10.76 -0.89
N GLN A 182 -10.39 9.65 -0.40
CA GLN A 182 -9.62 8.46 -0.05
C GLN A 182 -8.91 7.86 -1.27
N LYS A 183 -9.59 7.71 -2.41
CA LYS A 183 -8.98 7.20 -3.65
C LYS A 183 -7.86 8.11 -4.17
N ILE A 184 -8.04 9.41 -4.07
CA ILE A 184 -7.01 10.37 -4.46
C ILE A 184 -5.82 10.34 -3.50
N PHE A 185 -6.06 10.10 -2.21
CA PHE A 185 -4.99 9.91 -1.23
C PHE A 185 -4.18 8.62 -1.51
N GLU A 186 -4.83 7.50 -1.79
CA GLU A 186 -4.19 6.26 -2.22
C GLU A 186 -3.36 6.49 -3.50
N ALA A 187 -3.91 7.21 -4.48
CA ALA A 187 -3.18 7.59 -5.70
C ALA A 187 -1.95 8.47 -5.40
N PHE A 188 -2.06 9.39 -4.45
CA PHE A 188 -0.95 10.25 -4.04
C PHE A 188 0.16 9.44 -3.36
N GLU A 189 -0.17 8.53 -2.48
CA GLU A 189 0.80 7.65 -1.82
C GLU A 189 1.54 6.78 -2.85
N ALA A 190 0.80 6.19 -3.79
CA ALA A 190 1.39 5.37 -4.85
C ALA A 190 2.38 6.18 -5.72
N VAL A 191 2.00 7.38 -6.18
CA VAL A 191 2.91 8.20 -7.01
C VAL A 191 4.10 8.72 -6.22
N ALA A 192 3.93 9.03 -4.95
CA ALA A 192 5.02 9.45 -4.07
C ALA A 192 6.04 8.31 -3.90
N HIS A 193 5.56 7.08 -3.71
CA HIS A 193 6.42 5.90 -3.64
C HIS A 193 7.15 5.64 -4.97
N ALA A 194 6.44 5.75 -6.11
CA ALA A 194 7.06 5.65 -7.44
C ALA A 194 8.18 6.67 -7.64
N GLU A 195 7.98 7.92 -7.24
CA GLU A 195 9.01 8.97 -7.35
C GLU A 195 10.22 8.69 -6.45
N GLN A 196 10.00 8.16 -5.25
CA GLN A 196 11.09 7.75 -4.36
C GLN A 196 11.93 6.64 -4.98
N LEU A 197 11.30 5.59 -5.50
CA LEU A 197 11.99 4.49 -6.19
C LEU A 197 12.77 5.01 -7.41
N ARG A 198 12.17 5.91 -8.20
CA ARG A 198 12.87 6.54 -9.33
C ARG A 198 14.04 7.40 -8.89
N ALA A 199 13.93 8.12 -7.78
CA ALA A 199 15.04 8.91 -7.23
C ALA A 199 16.20 8.02 -6.78
N ILE A 200 15.91 6.90 -6.12
CA ILE A 200 16.91 5.88 -5.73
C ILE A 200 17.63 5.37 -6.98
N LYS A 201 16.89 4.94 -7.99
CA LYS A 201 17.44 4.43 -9.24
C LYS A 201 18.35 5.46 -9.94
N ARG A 202 17.98 6.75 -9.97
CA ARG A 202 18.85 7.81 -10.52
C ARG A 202 20.17 7.92 -9.78
N VAL A 203 20.16 7.71 -8.48
CA VAL A 203 21.37 7.70 -7.66
C VAL A 203 22.22 6.49 -8.03
N GLU A 204 21.62 5.32 -8.14
CA GLU A 204 22.29 4.08 -8.56
C GLU A 204 22.93 4.23 -9.96
N GLU A 205 22.17 4.68 -10.96
CA GLU A 205 22.66 4.96 -12.33
C GLU A 205 23.85 5.94 -12.34
N LYS A 206 23.81 6.97 -11.49
CA LYS A 206 24.90 7.95 -11.35
C LYS A 206 26.16 7.32 -10.75
N TYR A 207 26.00 6.45 -9.75
CA TYR A 207 27.15 5.76 -9.15
C TYR A 207 27.73 4.71 -10.11
N GLU A 208 26.89 3.93 -10.79
CA GLU A 208 27.35 3.00 -11.83
C GLU A 208 28.11 3.70 -12.94
N SER A 209 27.60 4.84 -13.42
CA SER A 209 28.31 5.67 -14.42
C SER A 209 29.67 6.17 -13.91
N LYS A 210 29.78 6.53 -12.62
CA LYS A 210 31.06 6.95 -12.01
C LYS A 210 32.04 5.78 -11.88
N ILE A 211 31.51 4.61 -11.44
CA ILE A 211 32.29 3.38 -11.33
C ILE A 211 32.83 3.00 -12.70
N GLN A 212 31.98 3.01 -13.73
CA GLN A 212 32.39 2.67 -15.09
C GLN A 212 33.49 3.62 -15.59
N LYS A 213 33.39 4.94 -15.36
CA LYS A 213 34.44 5.90 -15.69
C LYS A 213 35.75 5.60 -14.96
N ILE A 214 35.67 5.27 -13.66
CA ILE A 214 36.88 4.92 -12.88
C ILE A 214 37.50 3.62 -13.41
N LEU A 215 36.67 2.66 -13.81
CA LEU A 215 37.13 1.40 -14.41
C LEU A 215 37.80 1.64 -15.77
N ASP A 216 37.19 2.47 -16.61
CA ASP A 216 37.71 2.84 -17.93
C ASP A 216 39.07 3.61 -17.82
N ASP A 217 39.19 4.52 -16.86
CA ASP A 217 40.43 5.25 -16.59
C ASP A 217 41.51 4.35 -15.98
N LYS A 218 41.13 3.33 -15.20
CA LYS A 218 42.03 2.34 -14.60
C LYS A 218 42.38 1.18 -15.50
N SER A 219 41.57 0.87 -16.51
CA SER A 219 41.94 -0.14 -17.53
C SER A 219 43.23 0.26 -18.30
N LYS A 220 43.61 1.55 -18.22
CA LYS A 220 44.93 2.04 -18.70
C LYS A 220 46.07 1.78 -17.72
N ILE A 221 45.74 1.35 -16.48
CA ILE A 221 46.73 1.09 -15.42
C ILE A 221 46.49 -0.32 -14.86
N SER A 222 47.19 -1.32 -15.45
CA SER A 222 47.35 -2.71 -14.95
C SER A 222 46.10 -3.49 -14.54
N LYS A 223 45.79 -4.54 -15.28
CA LYS A 223 44.60 -5.43 -15.14
C LYS A 223 44.41 -6.12 -13.78
N SER A 224 45.47 -6.40 -13.02
CA SER A 224 45.37 -7.19 -11.79
C SER A 224 45.01 -6.39 -10.53
N ALA A 225 45.24 -5.10 -10.48
CA ALA A 225 44.84 -4.22 -9.38
C ALA A 225 43.39 -3.74 -9.52
N SER A 226 42.87 -3.71 -10.75
CA SER A 226 41.56 -3.23 -11.13
C SER A 226 40.42 -4.17 -10.67
N GLU A 227 40.60 -5.50 -10.78
CA GLU A 227 39.56 -6.47 -10.45
C GLU A 227 39.25 -6.54 -8.94
N LYS A 228 40.28 -6.53 -8.09
CA LYS A 228 40.09 -6.57 -6.64
C LYS A 228 39.39 -5.32 -6.09
N MET A 229 39.73 -4.14 -6.61
CA MET A 229 39.15 -2.90 -6.13
C MET A 229 37.76 -2.64 -6.68
N SER A 230 37.40 -3.20 -7.85
CA SER A 230 36.02 -3.14 -8.39
C SER A 230 35.03 -3.96 -7.58
N GLU A 231 35.48 -5.12 -7.06
CA GLU A 231 34.65 -5.97 -6.20
C GLU A 231 34.40 -5.33 -4.82
N GLU A 232 35.41 -4.66 -4.28
CA GLU A 232 35.33 -3.98 -2.99
C GLU A 232 34.40 -2.75 -3.05
N VAL A 233 34.55 -1.93 -4.08
CA VAL A 233 33.69 -0.76 -4.31
C VAL A 233 32.23 -1.17 -4.60
N ARG A 234 32.00 -2.26 -5.34
CA ARG A 234 30.62 -2.80 -5.53
C ARG A 234 30.01 -3.25 -4.22
N ARG A 235 30.76 -3.95 -3.37
CA ARG A 235 30.26 -4.37 -2.05
C ARG A 235 29.94 -3.18 -1.14
N GLU A 236 30.81 -2.15 -1.11
CA GLU A 236 30.55 -0.95 -0.32
C GLU A 236 29.30 -0.21 -0.78
N ILE A 237 29.11 -0.05 -2.09
CA ILE A 237 27.91 0.62 -2.63
C ILE A 237 26.65 -0.20 -2.39
N GLU A 238 26.69 -1.52 -2.53
CA GLU A 238 25.54 -2.38 -2.19
C GLU A 238 25.21 -2.32 -0.69
N GLU A 239 26.22 -2.29 0.18
CA GLU A 239 26.01 -2.16 1.63
C GLU A 239 25.46 -0.78 2.00
N GLU A 240 25.98 0.28 1.39
CA GLU A 240 25.50 1.65 1.64
C GLU A 240 24.05 1.82 1.14
N SER A 241 23.73 1.34 -0.05
CA SER A 241 22.37 1.33 -0.59
C SER A 241 21.39 0.51 0.29
N LYS A 242 21.80 -0.68 0.76
CA LYS A 242 21.01 -1.49 1.69
C LYS A 242 20.80 -0.80 3.03
N ASN A 243 21.83 -0.12 3.53
CA ASN A 243 21.73 0.61 4.80
C ASN A 243 20.82 1.83 4.68
N ASP A 244 20.90 2.58 3.61
CA ASP A 244 20.06 3.75 3.35
C ASP A 244 18.57 3.33 3.22
N ARG A 245 18.30 2.22 2.51
CA ARG A 245 16.94 1.65 2.43
C ARG A 245 16.42 1.24 3.81
N ARG A 246 17.26 0.56 4.63
CA ARG A 246 16.90 0.15 5.99
C ARG A 246 16.68 1.35 6.92
N GLU A 247 17.52 2.38 6.81
CA GLU A 247 17.36 3.61 7.61
C GLU A 247 16.11 4.39 7.23
N HIS A 248 15.80 4.47 5.93
CA HIS A 248 14.60 5.13 5.46
C HIS A 248 13.34 4.38 5.92
N ALA A 249 13.31 3.06 5.76
CA ALA A 249 12.21 2.22 6.24
C ALA A 249 12.01 2.35 7.77
N LYS A 250 13.12 2.36 8.55
CA LYS A 250 13.06 2.59 10.00
C LYS A 250 12.51 3.98 10.36
N LYS A 251 12.91 5.03 9.62
CA LYS A 251 12.41 6.39 9.84
C LYS A 251 10.92 6.48 9.54
N MET A 252 10.46 5.89 8.44
CA MET A 252 9.04 5.87 8.07
C MET A 252 8.20 5.08 9.08
N ALA A 253 8.66 3.90 9.48
CA ALA A 253 8.00 3.10 10.51
C ALA A 253 7.95 3.82 11.88
N ALA A 254 9.01 4.54 12.25
CA ALA A 254 9.05 5.30 13.48
C ALA A 254 8.09 6.51 13.45
N LEU A 255 7.97 7.20 12.31
CA LEU A 255 7.02 8.31 12.12
C LEU A 255 5.58 7.82 12.20
N SER A 256 5.24 6.75 11.49
CA SER A 256 3.91 6.13 11.57
C SER A 256 3.56 5.66 12.99
N LYS A 257 4.50 4.99 13.66
CA LYS A 257 4.30 4.56 15.06
C LYS A 257 4.15 5.73 16.02
N LYS A 258 4.87 6.83 15.80
CA LYS A 258 4.76 8.05 16.61
C LYS A 258 3.39 8.70 16.43
N SER A 259 2.93 8.91 15.21
CA SER A 259 1.63 9.49 14.89
C SER A 259 0.49 8.65 15.47
N ARG A 260 0.55 7.32 15.31
CA ARG A 260 -0.41 6.39 15.89
C ARG A 260 -0.45 6.48 17.41
N ASN A 261 0.72 6.54 18.08
CA ASN A 261 0.78 6.63 19.53
C ASN A 261 0.20 7.96 20.03
N GLU A 262 0.50 9.08 19.37
CA GLU A 262 -0.05 10.40 19.68
C GLU A 262 -1.58 10.41 19.60
N SER A 263 -2.15 9.82 18.55
CA SER A 263 -3.60 9.68 18.39
C SER A 263 -4.21 8.75 19.44
N MET A 264 -3.55 7.65 19.77
CA MET A 264 -4.00 6.72 20.79
C MET A 264 -3.99 7.39 22.18
N ASP A 265 -2.90 8.07 22.55
CA ASP A 265 -2.77 8.75 23.83
C ASP A 265 -3.82 9.84 23.98
N ALA A 266 -4.09 10.62 22.93
CA ALA A 266 -5.14 11.64 22.91
C ALA A 266 -6.53 11.03 23.11
N VAL A 267 -6.83 9.90 22.46
CA VAL A 267 -8.08 9.15 22.62
C VAL A 267 -8.27 8.66 24.05
N LEU A 268 -7.23 8.07 24.63
CA LEU A 268 -7.29 7.52 26.00
C LEU A 268 -7.42 8.64 27.02
N ALA A 269 -6.67 9.72 26.87
CA ALA A 269 -6.80 10.90 27.74
C ALA A 269 -8.21 11.50 27.68
N LYS A 270 -8.80 11.62 26.49
CA LYS A 270 -10.17 12.08 26.29
C LYS A 270 -11.18 11.15 26.97
N TRP A 271 -11.00 9.84 26.80
CA TRP A 271 -11.87 8.84 27.42
C TRP A 271 -11.78 8.86 28.96
N ASP A 272 -10.59 9.06 29.54
CA ASP A 272 -10.36 9.10 30.99
C ASP A 272 -11.03 10.34 31.65
N VAL A 273 -11.15 11.44 30.91
CA VAL A 273 -11.73 12.70 31.42
C VAL A 273 -13.27 12.74 31.28
N GLU A 274 -13.86 11.95 30.37
CA GLU A 274 -15.30 12.01 30.09
C GLU A 274 -16.11 10.83 30.65
N PRO A 275 -16.73 10.95 31.84
CA PRO A 275 -17.54 9.87 32.42
C PRO A 275 -18.63 9.33 31.51
N PRO A 276 -19.32 10.14 30.66
CA PRO A 276 -20.30 9.60 29.71
C PRO A 276 -19.72 8.62 28.69
N LEU A 277 -18.44 8.77 28.29
CA LEU A 277 -17.76 7.84 27.39
C LEU A 277 -17.38 6.54 28.10
N GLN A 278 -17.02 6.63 29.38
CA GLN A 278 -16.65 5.47 30.20
C GLN A 278 -17.85 4.54 30.47
N ALA A 279 -19.06 5.11 30.56
CA ALA A 279 -20.30 4.36 30.74
C ALA A 279 -20.73 3.58 29.49
N LEU A 280 -20.20 3.91 28.32
CA LEU A 280 -20.54 3.24 27.06
C LEU A 280 -19.75 1.93 26.88
N SER A 281 -20.27 1.04 26.01
CA SER A 281 -19.48 -0.09 25.51
C SER A 281 -18.28 0.43 24.70
N ALA A 282 -17.18 -0.36 24.63
CA ALA A 282 -15.99 0.02 23.88
C ALA A 282 -16.29 0.39 22.43
N ALA A 283 -17.19 -0.35 21.76
CA ALA A 283 -17.64 -0.07 20.40
C ALA A 283 -18.30 1.30 20.26
N LYS A 284 -19.22 1.64 21.17
CA LYS A 284 -19.92 2.94 21.16
C LYS A 284 -18.98 4.10 21.53
N SER A 285 -18.08 3.90 22.49
CA SER A 285 -17.03 4.88 22.83
C SER A 285 -16.07 5.08 21.66
N GLY A 286 -15.65 3.97 21.00
CA GLY A 286 -14.77 3.99 19.85
C GLY A 286 -15.35 4.79 18.68
N ALA A 287 -16.64 4.60 18.36
CA ALA A 287 -17.31 5.37 17.31
C ALA A 287 -17.29 6.90 17.60
N LYS A 288 -17.61 7.30 18.84
CA LYS A 288 -17.61 8.72 19.21
C LYS A 288 -16.21 9.33 19.22
N LEU A 289 -15.23 8.58 19.73
CA LEU A 289 -13.84 9.05 19.81
C LEU A 289 -13.15 9.07 18.44
N SER A 290 -13.50 8.16 17.52
CA SER A 290 -13.04 8.20 16.13
C SER A 290 -13.57 9.47 15.42
N THR A 291 -14.86 9.80 15.58
CA THR A 291 -15.43 11.05 15.06
C THR A 291 -14.74 12.28 15.66
N TRP A 292 -14.45 12.23 16.97
CA TRP A 292 -13.73 13.32 17.63
C TRP A 292 -12.29 13.46 17.11
N LEU A 293 -11.54 12.37 16.90
CA LEU A 293 -10.21 12.42 16.29
C LEU A 293 -10.22 13.14 14.93
N GLY A 294 -11.25 12.91 14.12
CA GLY A 294 -11.40 13.61 12.84
C GLY A 294 -11.58 15.14 12.97
N THR A 295 -11.89 15.65 14.16
CA THR A 295 -11.97 17.09 14.43
C THR A 295 -10.68 17.68 15.02
N GLN A 296 -9.71 16.83 15.34
CA GLN A 296 -8.39 17.21 15.85
C GLN A 296 -7.37 17.14 14.71
N ASN A 297 -6.28 17.86 14.81
CA ASN A 297 -5.15 17.76 13.86
C ASN A 297 -4.29 16.51 14.16
N LEU A 298 -4.93 15.37 14.33
CA LEU A 298 -4.31 14.08 14.62
C LEU A 298 -4.66 13.08 13.53
N GLU A 299 -3.88 12.02 13.41
CA GLU A 299 -4.17 10.94 12.48
C GLU A 299 -5.52 10.30 12.81
N PHE A 300 -6.36 10.16 11.80
CA PHE A 300 -7.69 9.54 11.93
C PHE A 300 -7.58 8.02 11.93
N PHE A 301 -8.30 7.39 12.84
CA PHE A 301 -8.42 5.93 12.90
C PHE A 301 -9.88 5.52 12.91
N GLU A 302 -10.16 4.38 12.29
CA GLU A 302 -11.48 3.82 12.22
C GLU A 302 -12.08 3.52 13.61
N PRO A 303 -13.43 3.57 13.74
CA PRO A 303 -14.12 3.30 14.99
C PRO A 303 -13.73 1.97 15.66
N ARG A 304 -13.42 0.96 14.87
CA ARG A 304 -13.00 -0.37 15.36
C ARG A 304 -11.64 -0.30 16.05
N THR A 305 -10.65 0.29 15.43
CA THR A 305 -9.29 0.46 15.99
C THR A 305 -9.34 1.27 17.29
N VAL A 306 -10.11 2.36 17.32
CA VAL A 306 -10.28 3.18 18.51
C VAL A 306 -11.00 2.40 19.63
N ALA A 307 -11.97 1.57 19.28
CA ALA A 307 -12.67 0.69 20.24
C ALA A 307 -11.71 -0.36 20.85
N GLU A 308 -10.77 -0.88 20.09
CA GLU A 308 -9.74 -1.82 20.57
C GLU A 308 -8.82 -1.13 21.60
N TRP A 309 -8.37 0.09 21.33
CA TRP A 309 -7.57 0.87 22.30
C TRP A 309 -8.32 1.10 23.60
N VAL A 310 -9.58 1.55 23.53
CA VAL A 310 -10.44 1.73 24.70
C VAL A 310 -10.67 0.42 25.46
N SER A 311 -10.88 -0.67 24.73
CA SER A 311 -11.07 -2.00 25.34
C SER A 311 -9.83 -2.48 26.10
N ALA A 312 -8.65 -2.31 25.48
CA ALA A 312 -7.37 -2.65 26.12
C ALA A 312 -7.11 -1.78 27.36
N HIS A 313 -7.42 -0.48 27.30
CA HIS A 313 -7.28 0.45 28.42
C HIS A 313 -8.21 0.09 29.59
N LYS A 314 -9.49 -0.22 29.30
CA LYS A 314 -10.45 -0.71 30.31
C LYS A 314 -9.97 -1.96 31.03
N LYS A 315 -9.34 -2.91 30.30
CA LYS A 315 -8.75 -4.12 30.90
C LYS A 315 -7.60 -3.80 31.82
N LYS A 316 -6.72 -2.86 31.44
CA LYS A 316 -5.59 -2.41 32.29
C LYS A 316 -6.07 -1.77 33.58
N ILE A 317 -7.05 -0.87 33.50
CA ILE A 317 -7.61 -0.22 34.70
C ILE A 317 -8.22 -1.25 35.66
N LYS A 318 -9.01 -2.21 35.11
CA LYS A 318 -9.61 -3.28 35.93
C LYS A 318 -8.59 -4.23 36.55
N ALA A 319 -7.40 -4.36 35.99
CA ALA A 319 -6.35 -5.23 36.53
C ALA A 319 -5.54 -4.54 37.66
N VAL A 320 -5.66 -3.22 37.80
CA VAL A 320 -4.95 -2.40 38.82
C VAL A 320 -5.89 -2.02 39.98
N SER A 321 -7.21 -2.10 39.77
CA SER A 321 -8.24 -1.91 40.78
C SER A 321 -8.60 -3.20 41.49
#